data_1311f3fc4adb0c3aaf236a2a16da324e
#
_entry.id   1311f3fc4adb0c3aaf236a2a16da324e
#
_cell.length_a   1.000
_cell.length_b   1.000
_cell.length_c   1.000
_cell.angle_alpha   90.00
_cell.angle_beta   90.00
_cell.angle_gamma   90.00
#
_symmetry.space_group_name_H-M   'P 1'
#
loop_
_entity.id
_entity.type
_entity.pdbx_description
1 polymer ?
#
loop_
_entity_poly.entity_id
_entity_poly.type
_entity_poly.pdbx_seq_one_letter_code
_entity_poly.pdbx_strand_id
1 'polypeptide(L)'
;MQGGDYTHGNGAGGESIWGKKFKDDAGGLKLKHDGMGVLSMSNTGKNSNSSQFFVTFGACKQLDGKHVVFGKCVRGMDVLQRINDECAVDAGGTSEEPKVPVVVAGCGVLDALD
;
A
#
# COMPACT_ATOMS: atom_id res chain seq x y z
N MET A 1 5.87 1.55 -0.80
CA MET A 1 5.14 2.85 -0.69
C MET A 1 3.82 2.61 0.03
N GLN A 2 3.52 3.42 1.03
CA GLN A 2 2.29 3.30 1.83
C GLN A 2 1.44 4.56 1.66
N GLY A 3 0.13 4.39 1.61
CA GLY A 3 -0.82 5.48 1.50
C GLY A 3 -2.16 5.12 2.11
N GLY A 4 -3.17 5.96 1.89
CA GLY A 4 -4.54 5.71 2.32
C GLY A 4 -4.93 6.31 3.66
N ASP A 5 -4.04 7.00 4.35
CA ASP A 5 -4.41 7.76 5.55
C ASP A 5 -5.01 9.12 5.15
N TYR A 6 -6.27 9.09 4.72
CA TYR A 6 -6.95 10.29 4.26
C TYR A 6 -7.49 11.15 5.41
N THR A 7 -7.50 10.64 6.65
CA THR A 7 -8.02 11.38 7.81
C THR A 7 -6.96 12.22 8.49
N HIS A 8 -5.71 11.75 8.57
CA HIS A 8 -4.61 12.43 9.25
C HIS A 8 -3.44 12.78 8.33
N GLY A 9 -3.25 12.00 7.25
CA GLY A 9 -2.16 12.22 6.30
C GLY A 9 -0.76 11.94 6.85
N ASN A 10 -0.63 11.17 7.93
CA ASN A 10 0.65 10.93 8.59
C ASN A 10 0.90 9.45 8.96
N GLY A 11 0.03 8.54 8.50
CA GLY A 11 0.13 7.12 8.80
C GLY A 11 -0.54 6.68 10.09
N ALA A 12 -1.11 7.60 10.86
CA ALA A 12 -1.79 7.30 12.13
C ALA A 12 -3.31 7.06 11.96
N GLY A 13 -3.87 7.46 10.85
CA GLY A 13 -5.32 7.46 10.64
C GLY A 13 -5.79 6.53 9.53
N GLY A 14 -6.82 6.96 8.86
CA GLY A 14 -7.53 6.18 7.85
C GLY A 14 -8.77 5.52 8.43
N GLU A 15 -9.75 5.27 7.57
CA GLU A 15 -11.02 4.73 8.01
C GLU A 15 -11.64 3.92 6.86
N SER A 16 -12.17 2.73 7.17
CA SER A 16 -12.85 1.91 6.18
C SER A 16 -14.20 2.50 5.79
N ILE A 17 -14.81 1.97 4.72
CA ILE A 17 -16.17 2.38 4.29
C ILE A 17 -17.24 2.11 5.35
N TRP A 18 -16.96 1.22 6.32
CA TRP A 18 -17.87 0.93 7.42
C TRP A 18 -17.61 1.77 8.68
N GLY A 19 -16.61 2.67 8.63
CA GLY A 19 -16.22 3.49 9.78
C GLY A 19 -15.50 2.76 10.89
N LYS A 20 -15.12 1.50 10.69
CA LYS A 20 -14.43 0.66 11.67
C LYS A 20 -13.43 -0.26 10.98
N LYS A 21 -12.54 -0.85 11.76
CA LYS A 21 -11.59 -1.87 11.28
C LYS A 21 -12.34 -3.12 10.84
N PHE A 22 -11.82 -3.82 9.86
CA PHE A 22 -12.43 -5.04 9.34
C PHE A 22 -11.46 -6.21 9.30
N LYS A 23 -12.04 -7.41 9.24
CA LYS A 23 -11.32 -8.68 9.32
C LYS A 23 -10.43 -8.93 8.10
N ASP A 24 -9.38 -9.70 8.31
CA ASP A 24 -8.53 -10.19 7.24
C ASP A 24 -9.30 -11.18 6.35
N ASP A 25 -9.17 -11.00 5.04
CA ASP A 25 -9.70 -11.94 4.06
C ASP A 25 -8.75 -13.13 3.93
N ALA A 26 -9.27 -14.33 4.17
CA ALA A 26 -8.47 -15.55 4.12
C ALA A 26 -7.82 -15.80 2.76
N GLY A 27 -8.52 -15.49 1.67
CA GLY A 27 -7.99 -15.60 0.31
C GLY A 27 -6.83 -14.65 0.06
N GLY A 28 -6.96 -13.42 0.54
CA GLY A 28 -5.89 -12.42 0.41
C GLY A 28 -4.66 -12.75 1.25
N LEU A 29 -4.84 -13.36 2.42
CA LEU A 29 -3.71 -13.81 3.25
C LEU A 29 -2.89 -14.93 2.61
N LYS A 30 -3.47 -15.70 1.69
CA LYS A 30 -2.77 -16.77 0.96
C LYS A 30 -1.90 -16.25 -0.18
N LEU A 31 -2.14 -15.04 -0.64
CA LEU A 31 -1.37 -14.43 -1.72
C LEU A 31 -0.04 -13.92 -1.17
N LYS A 32 0.97 -13.88 -2.04
CA LYS A 32 2.35 -13.59 -1.65
C LYS A 32 2.80 -12.20 -2.08
N HIS A 33 3.73 -11.65 -1.31
CA HIS A 33 4.43 -10.41 -1.64
C HIS A 33 5.72 -10.79 -2.39
N ASP A 34 5.57 -11.32 -3.61
CA ASP A 34 6.63 -12.00 -4.35
C ASP A 34 7.37 -11.13 -5.37
N GLY A 35 7.07 -9.85 -5.43
CA GLY A 35 7.74 -8.94 -6.35
C GLY A 35 7.28 -7.51 -6.21
N MET A 36 7.67 -6.69 -7.17
CA MET A 36 7.28 -5.29 -7.26
C MET A 36 5.82 -5.15 -7.71
N GLY A 37 5.11 -4.18 -7.13
CA GLY A 37 3.76 -3.83 -7.59
C GLY A 37 2.62 -4.62 -6.96
N VAL A 38 2.87 -5.30 -5.84
CA VAL A 38 1.81 -5.99 -5.08
C VAL A 38 1.11 -4.98 -4.18
N LEU A 39 -0.23 -4.93 -4.26
CA LEU A 39 -1.06 -4.09 -3.40
C LEU A 39 -1.55 -4.91 -2.22
N SER A 40 -1.30 -4.41 -1.03
CA SER A 40 -1.60 -5.13 0.21
C SER A 40 -2.06 -4.15 1.29
N MET A 41 -2.82 -4.62 2.26
CA MET A 41 -3.34 -3.80 3.34
C MET A 41 -2.32 -3.63 4.47
N SER A 42 -2.12 -2.39 4.90
CA SER A 42 -1.43 -2.11 6.14
C SER A 42 -2.32 -2.49 7.32
N ASN A 43 -1.73 -2.88 8.43
CA ASN A 43 -2.48 -3.20 9.64
C ASN A 43 -1.63 -2.98 10.89
N THR A 44 -2.25 -3.13 12.05
CA THR A 44 -1.61 -3.08 13.37
C THR A 44 -1.76 -4.42 14.10
N GLY A 45 -1.94 -5.48 13.36
CA GLY A 45 -2.17 -6.84 13.84
C GLY A 45 -3.32 -7.50 13.10
N LYS A 46 -3.72 -8.68 13.54
CA LYS A 46 -4.84 -9.41 12.92
C LYS A 46 -6.13 -8.61 12.94
N ASN A 47 -6.85 -8.67 11.83
CA ASN A 47 -8.21 -8.09 11.73
C ASN A 47 -8.26 -6.59 12.06
N SER A 48 -7.24 -5.84 11.63
CA SER A 48 -7.15 -4.41 11.88
C SER A 48 -7.03 -3.58 10.59
N ASN A 49 -7.64 -4.04 9.51
CA ASN A 49 -7.65 -3.33 8.24
C ASN A 49 -8.52 -2.08 8.31
N SER A 50 -8.07 -0.99 7.70
CA SER A 50 -8.83 0.25 7.59
C SER A 50 -8.79 0.77 6.15
N SER A 51 -8.12 1.85 5.86
CA SER A 51 -7.93 2.36 4.49
C SER A 51 -6.47 2.43 4.08
N GLN A 52 -5.54 2.24 5.00
CA GLN A 52 -4.13 2.28 4.65
C GLN A 52 -3.72 1.02 3.88
N PHE A 53 -2.93 1.24 2.85
CA PHE A 53 -2.42 0.18 1.99
C PHE A 53 -0.98 0.48 1.61
N PHE A 54 -0.32 -0.51 1.04
CA PHE A 54 1.01 -0.30 0.48
C PHE A 54 1.15 -0.99 -0.88
N VAL A 55 2.11 -0.49 -1.64
CA VAL A 55 2.53 -1.07 -2.91
C VAL A 55 4.00 -1.45 -2.74
N THR A 56 4.33 -2.70 -3.03
CA THR A 56 5.69 -3.19 -2.87
C THR A 56 6.61 -2.67 -3.98
N PHE A 57 7.88 -2.42 -3.63
CA PHE A 57 8.93 -2.13 -4.59
C PHE A 57 9.80 -3.36 -4.91
N GLY A 58 9.57 -4.46 -4.24
CA GLY A 58 10.25 -5.72 -4.43
C GLY A 58 9.61 -6.81 -3.59
N ALA A 59 10.20 -8.00 -3.57
CA ALA A 59 9.70 -9.10 -2.76
C ALA A 59 9.79 -8.78 -1.26
N CYS A 60 8.73 -9.09 -0.52
CA CYS A 60 8.61 -8.84 0.91
C CYS A 60 8.04 -10.08 1.60
N LYS A 61 8.78 -11.17 1.61
CA LYS A 61 8.32 -12.48 2.13
C LYS A 61 7.93 -12.41 3.62
N GLN A 62 8.54 -11.53 4.38
CA GLN A 62 8.23 -11.33 5.79
C GLN A 62 6.80 -10.84 6.05
N LEU A 63 6.12 -10.35 5.02
CA LEU A 63 4.75 -9.86 5.10
C LEU A 63 3.71 -10.94 4.75
N ASP A 64 4.16 -12.05 4.17
CA ASP A 64 3.26 -13.13 3.74
C ASP A 64 2.50 -13.73 4.93
N GLY A 65 1.21 -13.93 4.76
CA GLY A 65 0.34 -14.47 5.80
C GLY A 65 -0.07 -13.47 6.88
N LYS A 66 0.48 -12.26 6.87
CA LYS A 66 0.21 -11.20 7.88
C LYS A 66 -0.57 -10.03 7.29
N HIS A 67 -0.45 -9.78 6.00
CA HIS A 67 -1.10 -8.68 5.31
C HIS A 67 -1.95 -9.22 4.16
N VAL A 68 -3.14 -8.65 4.01
CA VAL A 68 -4.09 -9.05 2.98
C VAL A 68 -3.69 -8.45 1.65
N VAL A 69 -3.25 -9.28 0.71
CA VAL A 69 -3.00 -8.87 -0.67
C VAL A 69 -4.36 -8.77 -1.38
N PHE A 70 -4.63 -7.63 -2.02
CA PHE A 70 -5.90 -7.41 -2.71
C PHE A 70 -5.75 -6.97 -4.15
N GLY A 71 -4.55 -6.76 -4.63
CA GLY A 71 -4.34 -6.30 -5.99
C GLY A 71 -2.90 -6.35 -6.44
N LYS A 72 -2.73 -5.97 -7.69
CA LYS A 72 -1.43 -6.00 -8.35
C LYS A 72 -1.40 -4.90 -9.41
N CYS A 73 -0.29 -4.20 -9.49
CA CYS A 73 -0.05 -3.20 -10.53
C CYS A 73 0.10 -3.90 -11.89
N VAL A 74 -0.71 -3.50 -12.86
CA VAL A 74 -0.66 -4.05 -14.23
C VAL A 74 -0.12 -3.05 -15.25
N ARG A 75 -0.02 -1.77 -14.86
CA ARG A 75 0.57 -0.69 -15.67
C ARG A 75 1.25 0.31 -14.75
N GLY A 76 2.27 0.99 -15.24
CA GLY A 76 2.95 2.03 -14.48
C GLY A 76 4.03 1.49 -13.54
N MET A 77 4.58 0.31 -13.77
CA MET A 77 5.70 -0.21 -12.97
C MET A 77 6.93 0.71 -13.07
N ASP A 78 7.14 1.35 -14.21
CA ASP A 78 8.17 2.36 -14.40
C ASP A 78 7.91 3.59 -13.54
N VAL A 79 6.66 3.98 -13.34
CA VAL A 79 6.29 5.08 -12.44
C VAL A 79 6.58 4.73 -10.99
N LEU A 80 6.26 3.49 -10.56
CA LEU A 80 6.62 3.01 -9.23
C LEU A 80 8.13 3.05 -9.00
N GLN A 81 8.91 2.64 -10.00
CA GLN A 81 10.36 2.68 -9.91
C GLN A 81 10.87 4.12 -9.76
N ARG A 82 10.31 5.05 -10.52
CA ARG A 82 10.65 6.48 -10.39
C ARG A 82 10.31 7.03 -8.99
N ILE A 83 9.16 6.64 -8.44
CA ILE A 83 8.79 7.06 -7.08
C ILE A 83 9.83 6.54 -6.07
N ASN A 84 10.21 5.29 -6.19
CA ASN A 84 11.22 4.70 -5.32
C ASN A 84 12.58 5.41 -5.45
N ASP A 85 12.99 5.71 -6.67
CA ASP A 85 14.29 6.31 -6.94
C ASP A 85 14.36 7.80 -6.58
N GLU A 86 13.28 8.55 -6.84
CA GLU A 86 13.27 10.01 -6.77
C GLU A 86 12.61 10.58 -5.52
N CYS A 87 11.64 9.86 -4.94
CA CYS A 87 10.80 10.37 -3.86
C CYS A 87 11.04 9.70 -2.50
N ALA A 88 11.75 8.58 -2.46
CA ALA A 88 11.99 7.84 -1.23
C ALA A 88 12.83 8.65 -0.25
N VAL A 89 12.72 8.32 1.04
CA VAL A 89 13.54 8.93 2.10
C VAL A 89 15.02 8.60 1.88
N ASP A 90 15.88 9.50 2.31
CA ASP A 90 17.31 9.27 2.25
C ASP A 90 17.74 8.15 3.20
N ALA A 91 18.68 7.34 2.76
CA ALA A 91 19.25 6.27 3.59
C ALA A 91 19.82 6.85 4.89
N GLY A 92 19.44 6.25 6.02
CA GLY A 92 19.86 6.73 7.33
C GLY A 92 18.97 7.80 7.94
N GLY A 93 17.94 8.26 7.23
CA GLY A 93 16.93 9.14 7.80
C GLY A 93 16.05 8.42 8.83
N THR A 94 15.49 9.17 9.77
CA THR A 94 14.60 8.64 10.79
C THR A 94 13.12 8.76 10.40
N SER A 95 12.81 9.55 9.38
CA SER A 95 11.46 9.75 8.86
C SER A 95 11.14 8.75 7.76
N GLU A 96 9.92 8.23 7.73
CA GLU A 96 9.39 7.41 6.65
C GLU A 96 8.66 8.26 5.60
N GLU A 97 8.53 9.55 5.84
CA GLU A 97 7.88 10.48 4.93
C GLU A 97 8.73 10.66 3.66
N PRO A 98 8.14 10.56 2.45
CA PRO A 98 8.87 10.78 1.22
C PRO A 98 9.48 12.19 1.17
N LYS A 99 10.70 12.31 0.65
CA LYS A 99 11.35 13.62 0.48
C LYS A 99 10.66 14.48 -0.58
N VAL A 100 9.91 13.86 -1.49
CA VAL A 100 9.04 14.53 -2.45
C VAL A 100 7.63 14.01 -2.24
N PRO A 101 6.62 14.89 -2.00
CA PRO A 101 5.25 14.44 -1.78
C PRO A 101 4.71 13.62 -2.96
N VAL A 102 4.05 12.50 -2.65
CA VAL A 102 3.37 11.65 -3.62
C VAL A 102 1.90 11.67 -3.27
N VAL A 103 1.10 12.23 -4.15
CA VAL A 103 -0.33 12.46 -3.90
C VAL A 103 -1.16 11.73 -4.95
N VAL A 104 -2.21 11.02 -4.51
CA VAL A 104 -3.22 10.46 -5.41
C VAL A 104 -4.07 11.62 -5.92
N ALA A 105 -3.82 12.05 -7.16
CA ALA A 105 -4.51 13.18 -7.77
C ALA A 105 -5.88 12.79 -8.34
N GLY A 106 -6.07 11.51 -8.64
CA GLY A 106 -7.34 11.00 -9.14
C GLY A 106 -7.35 9.48 -9.06
N CYS A 107 -8.52 8.90 -8.91
CA CYS A 107 -8.70 7.45 -8.90
C CYS A 107 -10.12 7.10 -9.36
N GLY A 108 -10.30 5.85 -9.76
CA GLY A 108 -11.60 5.38 -10.22
C GLY A 108 -11.51 3.95 -10.73
N VAL A 109 -12.62 3.47 -11.26
CA VAL A 109 -12.75 2.15 -11.84
C VAL A 109 -12.69 2.27 -13.36
N LEU A 110 -11.89 1.43 -13.99
CA LEU A 110 -11.81 1.35 -15.45
C LEU A 110 -12.73 0.24 -15.95
N ASP A 111 -13.45 0.50 -17.05
CA ASP A 111 -14.31 -0.51 -17.69
C ASP A 111 -13.47 -1.58 -18.39
N ALA A 112 -12.31 -1.18 -18.90
CA ALA A 112 -11.37 -2.07 -19.56
C ALA A 112 -9.93 -1.57 -19.41
N LEU A 113 -8.97 -2.48 -19.46
CA LEU A 113 -7.55 -2.16 -19.54
C LEU A 113 -7.13 -2.11 -21.01
N ASP A 114 -6.83 -0.94 -21.48
CA ASP A 114 -6.36 -0.71 -22.84
C ASP A 114 -4.84 -0.84 -22.96
#